data_af4ad869da3b56f07ed03fc828245f7b
#
_entry.id   af4ad869da3b56f07ed03fc828245f7b
#
_cell.length_a   1.000
_cell.length_b   1.000
_cell.length_c   1.000
_cell.angle_alpha   90.00
_cell.angle_beta   90.00
_cell.angle_gamma   90.00
#
_symmetry.space_group_name_H-M   'P 1'
#
loop_
_entity.id
_entity.type
_entity.pdbx_description
1 polymer ?
#
loop_
_entity_poly.entity_id
_entity_poly.type
_entity_poly.pdbx_seq_one_letter_code
_entity_poly.pdbx_strand_id
1 'polypeptide(L)'
;MIQFYLNWVSENNNKAIDVEKRFKIDIGGVAVTGSIDRVEQTPSGQYQVIDFKTGGVYETKNSIKEDTQMNVYAMAVEKIYGQLPEKTSLFYLKEGKMLENVIKTDNLERVKAKLDQVTQSILAEDFEARPEKGACYNCAFKNICDYVESD
;
A
#
# COMPACT_ATOMS: atom_id res chain seq x y z
N MET A 1 -0.75 19.60 -10.33
CA MET A 1 -0.02 18.36 -10.04
C MET A 1 1.47 18.63 -9.80
N ILE A 2 2.24 18.99 -10.81
CA ILE A 2 3.69 19.24 -10.70
C ILE A 2 4.01 20.32 -9.66
N GLN A 3 3.24 21.39 -9.58
CA GLN A 3 3.50 22.48 -8.63
C GLN A 3 3.42 22.01 -7.17
N PHE A 4 2.44 21.16 -6.82
CA PHE A 4 2.35 20.59 -5.46
C PHE A 4 3.54 19.72 -5.12
N TYR A 5 3.99 18.89 -6.08
CA TYR A 5 5.19 18.09 -5.91
C TYR A 5 6.44 18.96 -5.68
N LEU A 6 6.63 19.99 -6.51
CA LEU A 6 7.79 20.88 -6.39
C LEU A 6 7.79 21.65 -5.06
N ASN A 7 6.63 22.15 -4.63
CA ASN A 7 6.51 22.82 -3.34
C ASN A 7 6.87 21.85 -2.19
N TRP A 8 6.29 20.63 -2.22
CA TRP A 8 6.60 19.62 -1.22
C TRP A 8 8.09 19.27 -1.20
N VAL A 9 8.72 19.06 -2.36
CA VAL A 9 10.17 18.76 -2.44
C VAL A 9 11.01 19.90 -1.87
N SER A 10 10.62 21.16 -2.12
CA SER A 10 11.37 22.32 -1.61
C SER A 10 11.31 22.50 -0.10
N GLU A 11 10.24 21.99 0.54
CA GLU A 11 10.01 22.06 1.98
C GLU A 11 10.45 20.79 2.72
N ASN A 12 10.67 19.69 1.97
CA ASN A 12 11.00 18.39 2.54
C ASN A 12 12.51 18.29 2.83
N ASN A 13 12.83 18.19 4.11
CA ASN A 13 14.22 18.04 4.57
C ASN A 13 14.71 16.59 4.61
N ASN A 14 13.89 15.63 4.24
CA ASN A 14 14.28 14.23 4.22
C ASN A 14 15.11 13.92 2.98
N LYS A 15 16.04 12.99 3.12
CA LYS A 15 16.86 12.51 2.02
C LYS A 15 16.16 11.34 1.32
N ALA A 16 15.86 11.47 0.03
CA ALA A 16 15.47 10.32 -0.77
C ALA A 16 16.66 9.35 -0.86
N ILE A 17 16.44 8.12 -0.41
CA ILE A 17 17.47 7.06 -0.43
C ILE A 17 17.23 6.05 -1.55
N ASP A 18 15.96 5.81 -1.90
CA ASP A 18 15.58 4.99 -3.04
C ASP A 18 14.34 5.56 -3.73
N VAL A 19 14.26 5.37 -5.04
CA VAL A 19 13.08 5.62 -5.87
C VAL A 19 12.81 4.39 -6.72
N GLU A 20 11.51 4.07 -6.98
CA GLU A 20 11.10 2.87 -7.70
C GLU A 20 11.79 1.59 -7.15
N LYS A 21 11.85 1.52 -5.81
CA LYS A 21 12.55 0.42 -5.12
C LYS A 21 11.79 -0.88 -5.27
N ARG A 22 12.31 -1.79 -6.10
CA ARG A 22 11.76 -3.15 -6.22
C ARG A 22 12.03 -3.95 -4.96
N PHE A 23 11.04 -4.74 -4.54
CA PHE A 23 11.15 -5.63 -3.40
C PHE A 23 10.57 -7.02 -3.71
N LYS A 24 11.02 -7.98 -2.90
CA LYS A 24 10.45 -9.32 -2.80
C LYS A 24 10.50 -9.74 -1.33
N ILE A 25 9.34 -9.97 -0.75
CA ILE A 25 9.17 -10.47 0.61
C ILE A 25 8.38 -11.78 0.56
N ASP A 26 8.54 -12.62 1.58
CA ASP A 26 7.74 -13.82 1.77
C ASP A 26 6.63 -13.55 2.78
N ILE A 27 5.42 -13.92 2.46
CA ILE A 27 4.26 -13.86 3.35
C ILE A 27 3.53 -15.20 3.23
N GLY A 28 3.54 -15.98 4.31
CA GLY A 28 2.85 -17.27 4.36
C GLY A 28 3.33 -18.29 3.33
N GLY A 29 4.59 -18.24 2.90
CA GLY A 29 5.19 -19.13 1.90
C GLY A 29 4.98 -18.67 0.45
N VAL A 30 4.33 -17.52 0.24
CA VAL A 30 4.13 -16.94 -1.09
C VAL A 30 4.97 -15.67 -1.26
N ALA A 31 5.66 -15.57 -2.40
CA ALA A 31 6.46 -14.40 -2.72
C ALA A 31 5.58 -13.22 -3.13
N VAL A 32 5.57 -12.17 -2.32
CA VAL A 32 4.95 -10.87 -2.64
C VAL A 32 6.01 -9.95 -3.21
N THR A 33 5.77 -9.43 -4.41
CA THR A 33 6.69 -8.53 -5.12
C THR A 33 6.02 -7.21 -5.45
N GLY A 34 6.80 -6.14 -5.56
CA GLY A 34 6.30 -4.83 -5.93
C GLY A 34 7.42 -3.81 -6.10
N SER A 35 7.02 -2.57 -6.27
CA SER A 35 7.91 -1.41 -6.31
C SER A 35 7.38 -0.32 -5.38
N ILE A 36 8.26 0.26 -4.56
CA ILE A 36 7.96 1.39 -3.70
C ILE A 36 8.38 2.66 -4.45
N ASP A 37 7.46 3.59 -4.66
CA ASP A 37 7.74 4.79 -5.44
C ASP A 37 8.90 5.60 -4.84
N ARG A 38 8.90 5.79 -3.51
CA ARG A 38 9.94 6.56 -2.84
C ARG A 38 10.15 6.12 -1.40
N VAL A 39 11.40 5.89 -1.03
CA VAL A 39 11.85 5.71 0.35
C VAL A 39 12.73 6.90 0.74
N GLU A 40 12.44 7.49 1.87
CA GLU A 40 13.19 8.61 2.44
C GLU A 40 13.76 8.27 3.80
N GLN A 41 14.84 8.96 4.15
CA GLN A 41 15.39 8.96 5.48
C GLN A 41 15.31 10.36 6.07
N THR A 42 14.74 10.45 7.28
CA THR A 42 14.69 11.71 8.05
C THR A 42 16.08 12.09 8.56
N PRO A 43 16.31 13.34 8.98
CA PRO A 43 17.54 13.74 9.66
C PRO A 43 17.84 12.96 10.95
N SER A 44 16.80 12.37 11.59
CA SER A 44 16.96 11.48 12.75
C SER A 44 17.28 10.02 12.38
N GLY A 45 17.38 9.70 11.09
CA GLY A 45 17.70 8.36 10.61
C GLY A 45 16.51 7.43 10.45
N GLN A 46 15.27 7.89 10.69
CA GLN A 46 14.07 7.10 10.51
C GLN A 46 13.68 6.99 9.03
N TYR A 47 13.10 5.85 8.62
CA TYR A 47 12.60 5.66 7.26
C TYR A 47 11.15 6.14 7.13
N GLN A 48 10.83 6.65 5.94
CA GLN A 48 9.47 6.99 5.51
C GLN A 48 9.24 6.48 4.10
N VAL A 49 8.00 6.06 3.83
CA VAL A 49 7.57 5.60 2.50
C VAL A 49 6.55 6.57 1.95
N ILE A 50 6.68 6.90 0.67
CA ILE A 50 5.73 7.75 -0.03
C ILE A 50 5.32 7.04 -1.31
N ASP A 51 4.01 6.94 -1.51
CA ASP A 51 3.38 6.45 -2.74
C ASP A 51 2.61 7.61 -3.38
N PHE A 52 2.87 7.86 -4.65
CA PHE A 52 2.30 8.97 -5.39
C PHE A 52 1.00 8.56 -6.10
N LYS A 53 -0.09 9.25 -5.80
CA LYS A 53 -1.40 9.01 -6.40
C LYS A 53 -1.78 10.14 -7.37
N THR A 54 -2.12 9.77 -8.60
CA THR A 54 -2.62 10.69 -9.64
C THR A 54 -4.15 10.72 -9.70
N GLY A 55 -4.83 9.82 -8.99
CA GLY A 55 -6.28 9.78 -8.82
C GLY A 55 -6.80 10.81 -7.81
N GLY A 56 -8.12 10.81 -7.58
CA GLY A 56 -8.74 11.59 -6.51
C GLY A 56 -8.50 10.97 -5.12
N VAL A 57 -8.79 11.74 -4.08
CA VAL A 57 -8.65 11.28 -2.69
C VAL A 57 -9.86 10.43 -2.32
N TYR A 58 -9.68 9.14 -2.19
CA TYR A 58 -10.73 8.20 -1.79
C TYR A 58 -10.53 7.68 -0.36
N GLU A 59 -9.28 7.62 0.11
CA GLU A 59 -8.94 7.14 1.44
C GLU A 59 -9.14 8.21 2.51
N THR A 60 -9.37 7.73 3.72
CA THR A 60 -9.45 8.53 4.93
C THR A 60 -8.23 8.27 5.82
N LYS A 61 -8.04 9.11 6.85
CA LYS A 61 -7.01 8.88 7.86
C LYS A 61 -7.16 7.54 8.62
N ASN A 62 -8.35 6.94 8.60
CA ASN A 62 -8.58 5.64 9.23
C ASN A 62 -8.35 4.49 8.25
N SER A 63 -8.82 4.60 7.00
CA SER A 63 -8.66 3.53 6.01
C SER A 63 -7.19 3.28 5.64
N ILE A 64 -6.35 4.33 5.59
CA ILE A 64 -4.93 4.17 5.28
C ILE A 64 -4.17 3.29 6.30
N LYS A 65 -4.64 3.19 7.54
CA LYS A 65 -4.02 2.33 8.57
C LYS A 65 -4.12 0.84 8.23
N GLU A 66 -5.19 0.46 7.54
CA GLU A 66 -5.46 -0.90 7.11
C GLU A 66 -5.20 -1.12 5.61
N ASP A 67 -4.68 -0.08 4.94
CA ASP A 67 -4.30 -0.17 3.54
C ASP A 67 -3.22 -1.25 3.36
N THR A 68 -3.56 -2.25 2.53
CA THR A 68 -2.70 -3.42 2.32
C THR A 68 -1.37 -3.02 1.67
N GLN A 69 -1.39 -2.12 0.68
CA GLN A 69 -0.20 -1.66 -0.02
C GLN A 69 0.77 -0.96 0.93
N MET A 70 0.26 -0.01 1.74
CA MET A 70 1.09 0.75 2.68
C MET A 70 1.73 -0.14 3.75
N ASN A 71 1.00 -1.13 4.25
CA ASN A 71 1.54 -2.06 5.25
C ASN A 71 2.53 -3.06 4.62
N VAL A 72 2.29 -3.53 3.40
CA VAL A 72 3.27 -4.35 2.64
C VAL A 72 4.56 -3.57 2.39
N TYR A 73 4.46 -2.29 2.03
CA TYR A 73 5.64 -1.43 1.87
C TYR A 73 6.42 -1.26 3.18
N ALA A 74 5.73 -1.13 4.31
CA ALA A 74 6.40 -1.07 5.62
C ALA A 74 7.18 -2.37 5.92
N MET A 75 6.58 -3.54 5.67
CA MET A 75 7.25 -4.84 5.82
C MET A 75 8.44 -4.99 4.85
N ALA A 76 8.30 -4.48 3.62
CA ALA A 76 9.38 -4.51 2.64
C ALA A 76 10.56 -3.63 3.06
N VAL A 77 10.30 -2.42 3.58
CA VAL A 77 11.32 -1.51 4.13
C VAL A 77 12.04 -2.16 5.30
N GLU A 78 11.31 -2.76 6.24
CA GLU A 78 11.92 -3.51 7.35
C GLU A 78 12.85 -4.62 6.86
N LYS A 79 12.40 -5.40 5.86
CA LYS A 79 13.20 -6.48 5.27
C LYS A 79 14.47 -5.97 4.59
N ILE A 80 14.41 -4.83 3.90
CA ILE A 80 15.52 -4.29 3.10
C ILE A 80 16.53 -3.55 3.99
N TYR A 81 16.02 -2.73 4.93
CA TYR A 81 16.86 -1.80 5.70
C TYR A 81 17.00 -2.19 7.18
N GLY A 82 16.35 -3.28 7.62
CA GLY A 82 16.45 -3.80 8.99
C GLY A 82 15.66 -3.01 10.04
N GLN A 83 14.83 -2.05 9.61
CA GLN A 83 14.04 -1.18 10.48
C GLN A 83 12.70 -0.87 9.83
N LEU A 84 11.62 -0.93 10.62
CA LEU A 84 10.31 -0.45 10.20
C LEU A 84 10.35 1.06 9.90
N PRO A 85 9.65 1.53 8.86
CA PRO A 85 9.51 2.97 8.65
C PRO A 85 8.65 3.57 9.78
N GLU A 86 8.93 4.81 10.15
CA GLU A 86 8.12 5.59 11.07
C GLU A 86 6.69 5.74 10.55
N LYS A 87 6.58 6.02 9.25
CA LYS A 87 5.29 6.19 8.58
C LYS A 87 5.33 5.80 7.10
N THR A 88 4.15 5.51 6.57
CA THR A 88 3.88 5.41 5.14
C THR A 88 2.86 6.46 4.74
N SER A 89 2.95 6.99 3.53
CA SER A 89 2.15 8.14 3.08
C SER A 89 1.63 7.94 1.67
N LEU A 90 0.37 8.31 1.43
CA LEU A 90 -0.22 8.48 0.12
C LEU A 90 -0.20 9.97 -0.24
N PHE A 91 0.52 10.35 -1.29
CA PHE A 91 0.57 11.73 -1.75
C PHE A 91 -0.26 11.93 -3.02
N TYR A 92 -1.44 12.52 -2.86
CA TYR A 92 -2.37 12.85 -3.94
C TYR A 92 -1.93 14.12 -4.65
N LEU A 93 -1.26 13.94 -5.79
CA LEU A 93 -0.60 15.00 -6.52
C LEU A 93 -1.55 16.05 -7.12
N LYS A 94 -2.82 15.68 -7.42
CA LYS A 94 -3.82 16.62 -7.95
C LYS A 94 -4.27 17.64 -6.91
N GLU A 95 -4.49 17.19 -5.70
CA GLU A 95 -5.00 17.99 -4.59
C GLU A 95 -3.88 18.55 -3.70
N GLY A 96 -2.63 18.09 -3.90
CA GLY A 96 -1.52 18.43 -3.01
C GLY A 96 -1.73 17.91 -1.58
N LYS A 97 -2.50 16.83 -1.43
CA LYS A 97 -2.89 16.28 -0.13
C LYS A 97 -2.08 15.04 0.20
N MET A 98 -1.56 14.99 1.41
CA MET A 98 -0.85 13.83 1.95
C MET A 98 -1.69 13.18 3.05
N LEU A 99 -1.88 11.87 2.96
CA LEU A 99 -2.43 11.04 4.03
C LEU A 99 -1.31 10.19 4.60
N GLU A 100 -1.13 10.25 5.90
CA GLU A 100 -0.05 9.58 6.60
C GLU A 100 -0.59 8.48 7.52
N ASN A 101 0.07 7.34 7.51
CA ASN A 101 -0.13 6.24 8.43
C ASN A 101 1.14 6.06 9.28
N VAL A 102 1.07 6.39 10.55
CA VAL A 102 2.11 6.05 11.53
C VAL A 102 2.08 4.55 11.75
N ILE A 103 3.19 3.87 11.50
CA ILE A 103 3.26 2.42 11.56
C ILE A 103 3.14 1.94 13.00
N LYS A 104 2.23 0.98 13.20
CA LYS A 104 2.00 0.31 14.49
C LYS A 104 2.03 -1.20 14.28
N THR A 105 2.68 -1.91 15.17
CA THR A 105 2.82 -3.37 15.11
C THR A 105 1.48 -4.08 14.98
N ASP A 106 0.47 -3.66 15.76
CA ASP A 106 -0.87 -4.27 15.72
C ASP A 106 -1.53 -4.17 14.33
N ASN A 107 -1.30 -3.08 13.60
CA ASN A 107 -1.84 -2.91 12.25
C ASN A 107 -1.12 -3.85 11.27
N LEU A 108 0.20 -3.95 11.37
CA LEU A 108 1.00 -4.86 10.55
C LEU A 108 0.60 -6.31 10.77
N GLU A 109 0.42 -6.73 12.03
CA GLU A 109 -0.01 -8.09 12.36
C GLU A 109 -1.38 -8.42 11.77
N ARG A 110 -2.35 -7.48 11.84
CA ARG A 110 -3.68 -7.69 11.22
C ARG A 110 -3.59 -7.82 9.70
N VAL A 111 -2.84 -6.94 9.05
CA VAL A 111 -2.66 -7.00 7.59
C VAL A 111 -1.92 -8.27 7.19
N LYS A 112 -0.89 -8.65 7.94
CA LYS A 112 -0.15 -9.90 7.72
C LYS A 112 -1.09 -11.11 7.84
N ALA A 113 -1.90 -11.19 8.89
CA ALA A 113 -2.85 -12.28 9.07
C ALA A 113 -3.86 -12.37 7.91
N LYS A 114 -4.35 -11.22 7.41
CA LYS A 114 -5.22 -11.16 6.22
C LYS A 114 -4.50 -11.68 4.98
N LEU A 115 -3.26 -11.30 4.77
CA LEU A 115 -2.44 -11.77 3.65
C LEU A 115 -2.15 -13.25 3.76
N ASP A 116 -1.83 -13.76 4.97
CA ASP A 116 -1.64 -15.19 5.21
C ASP A 116 -2.89 -16.00 4.83
N GLN A 117 -4.11 -15.52 5.15
CA GLN A 117 -5.35 -16.16 4.71
C GLN A 117 -5.46 -16.21 3.18
N VAL A 118 -5.19 -15.10 2.51
CA VAL A 118 -5.20 -15.04 1.03
C VAL A 118 -4.16 -15.98 0.44
N THR A 119 -2.95 -16.03 1.00
CA THR A 119 -1.90 -16.93 0.52
C THR A 119 -2.26 -18.40 0.72
N GLN A 120 -2.91 -18.77 1.84
CA GLN A 120 -3.41 -20.13 2.06
C GLN A 120 -4.50 -20.51 1.05
N SER A 121 -5.44 -19.59 0.75
CA SER A 121 -6.45 -19.84 -0.30
C SER A 121 -5.79 -20.06 -1.66
N ILE A 122 -4.77 -19.28 -2.02
CA ILE A 122 -4.02 -19.45 -3.28
C ILE A 122 -3.33 -20.82 -3.32
N LEU A 123 -2.66 -21.22 -2.23
CA LEU A 123 -1.96 -22.50 -2.15
C LEU A 123 -2.91 -23.70 -2.16
N ALA A 124 -4.13 -23.53 -1.65
CA ALA A 124 -5.19 -24.53 -1.68
C ALA A 124 -5.97 -24.54 -3.00
N GLU A 125 -5.61 -23.68 -3.97
CA GLU A 125 -6.36 -23.49 -5.23
C GLU A 125 -7.85 -23.12 -5.00
N ASP A 126 -8.16 -22.45 -3.87
CA ASP A 126 -9.50 -21.95 -3.55
C ASP A 126 -9.73 -20.61 -4.27
N PHE A 127 -10.37 -20.68 -5.42
CA PHE A 127 -10.76 -19.54 -6.26
C PHE A 127 -12.27 -19.40 -6.42
N GLU A 128 -13.04 -19.85 -5.42
CA GLU A 128 -14.48 -19.69 -5.44
C GLU A 128 -14.90 -18.22 -5.58
N ALA A 129 -15.91 -17.99 -6.41
CA ALA A 129 -16.46 -16.65 -6.58
C ALA A 129 -17.09 -16.18 -5.26
N ARG A 130 -16.76 -14.96 -4.86
CA ARG A 130 -17.30 -14.29 -3.66
C ARG A 130 -18.00 -13.00 -4.09
N PRO A 131 -19.22 -13.11 -4.66
CA PRO A 131 -19.91 -11.96 -5.18
C PRO A 131 -20.25 -10.97 -4.07
N GLU A 132 -20.10 -9.69 -4.37
CA GLU A 132 -20.37 -8.58 -3.49
C GLU A 132 -20.76 -7.38 -4.35
N LYS A 133 -21.86 -6.69 -4.08
CA LYS A 133 -22.38 -5.60 -4.94
C LYS A 133 -21.31 -4.60 -5.35
N GLY A 134 -20.51 -4.11 -4.40
CA GLY A 134 -19.46 -3.15 -4.66
C GLY A 134 -18.34 -3.70 -5.57
N ALA A 135 -17.93 -4.94 -5.37
CA ALA A 135 -16.93 -5.62 -6.17
C ALA A 135 -17.45 -5.93 -7.57
N CYS A 136 -18.70 -6.44 -7.67
CA CYS A 136 -19.33 -6.78 -8.94
C CYS A 136 -19.55 -5.56 -9.83
N TYR A 137 -19.91 -4.41 -9.26
CA TYR A 137 -20.13 -3.18 -10.03
C TYR A 137 -18.90 -2.76 -10.86
N ASN A 138 -17.71 -2.85 -10.29
CA ASN A 138 -16.45 -2.47 -10.94
C ASN A 138 -15.70 -3.65 -11.58
N CYS A 139 -16.26 -4.85 -11.55
CA CYS A 139 -15.59 -6.05 -12.04
C CYS A 139 -15.52 -6.08 -13.58
N ALA A 140 -14.34 -6.28 -14.13
CA ALA A 140 -14.16 -6.41 -15.58
C ALA A 140 -14.86 -7.64 -16.16
N PHE A 141 -15.13 -8.66 -15.34
CA PHE A 141 -15.78 -9.92 -15.74
C PHE A 141 -17.28 -9.93 -15.52
N LYS A 142 -17.90 -8.85 -15.01
CA LYS A 142 -19.33 -8.82 -14.64
C LYS A 142 -20.28 -9.28 -15.75
N ASN A 143 -19.94 -9.06 -17.03
CA ASN A 143 -20.80 -9.38 -18.16
C ASN A 143 -20.76 -10.86 -18.55
N ILE A 144 -19.83 -11.62 -18.02
CA ILE A 144 -19.63 -13.06 -18.32
C ILE A 144 -19.56 -13.92 -17.06
N CYS A 145 -19.78 -13.33 -15.90
CA CYS A 145 -19.72 -14.02 -14.63
C CYS A 145 -21.09 -14.58 -14.23
N ASP A 146 -21.15 -15.87 -13.98
CA ASP A 146 -22.40 -16.56 -13.55
C ASP A 146 -22.82 -16.21 -12.12
N TYR A 147 -21.94 -15.57 -11.35
CA TYR A 147 -22.12 -15.23 -9.93
C TYR A 147 -22.33 -13.73 -9.69
N VAL A 148 -22.53 -12.94 -10.75
CA VAL A 148 -22.72 -11.49 -10.57
C VAL A 148 -23.95 -11.18 -9.72
N GLU A 149 -23.79 -10.40 -8.63
CA GLU A 149 -24.92 -9.80 -7.95
C GLU A 149 -25.45 -8.63 -8.78
N SER A 150 -26.67 -8.80 -9.33
CA SER A 150 -27.43 -7.71 -9.94
C SER A 150 -28.09 -6.85 -8.87
N ASP A 151 -28.21 -5.56 -9.15
CA ASP A 151 -28.96 -4.58 -8.34
C ASP A 151 -30.41 -4.94 -8.13
#